data_21e57006e16c2029d8c08e918675fdd7
#
_entry.id   21e57006e16c2029d8c08e918675fdd7
#
_cell.length_a   1.000
_cell.length_b   1.000
_cell.length_c   1.000
_cell.angle_alpha   90.00
_cell.angle_beta   90.00
_cell.angle_gamma   90.00
#
_symmetry.space_group_name_H-M   'P 1'
#
loop_
_entity.id
_entity.type
_entity.pdbx_description
1 polymer ?
#
loop_
_entity_poly.entity_id
_entity_poly.type
_entity_poly.pdbx_seq_one_letter_code
_entity_poly.pdbx_strand_id
1 'polypeptide(L)'
;QRLHFAQSLEDAVKDVEFVQENAPERLEVKIDVLAQIDHAAPPEIVIGSSTSGYAMSEMQVKCKHPERTVVAHPFNPPYLVPLVEVVGGKQTDPALVDWAIDFYNAIGKYGLRCSHELPGFVANRVQEAMWREALHMIANNEATVEEIDAAVTYGPGLRWPIFGPLLTFHLAGGEGGMGHMLD
;
A
#
# COMPACT_ATOMS: atom_id res chain seq x y z
N GLN A 1 28.92 3.32 7.11
CA GLN A 1 27.63 3.79 7.63
C GLN A 1 26.65 3.86 6.46
N ARG A 2 25.46 3.25 6.58
CA ARG A 2 24.47 3.18 5.50
C ARG A 2 23.40 4.27 5.58
N LEU A 3 23.37 5.03 6.69
CA LEU A 3 22.43 6.10 6.94
C LEU A 3 23.16 7.44 6.94
N HIS A 4 22.66 8.37 6.14
CA HIS A 4 23.17 9.73 6.03
C HIS A 4 22.01 10.71 6.27
N PHE A 5 22.29 11.82 6.96
CA PHE A 5 21.34 12.91 7.15
C PHE A 5 21.79 14.09 6.29
N ALA A 6 20.95 14.52 5.37
CA ALA A 6 21.15 15.71 4.59
C ALA A 6 20.68 16.96 5.34
N GLN A 7 21.25 18.12 5.06
CA GLN A 7 20.86 19.40 5.68
C GLN A 7 19.76 20.12 4.89
N SER A 8 19.59 19.77 3.63
CA SER A 8 18.54 20.28 2.76
C SER A 8 17.89 19.16 1.98
N LEU A 9 16.71 19.44 1.40
CA LEU A 9 16.01 18.49 0.53
C LEU A 9 16.80 18.24 -0.75
N GLU A 10 17.39 19.29 -1.34
CA GLU A 10 18.22 19.22 -2.54
C GLU A 10 19.41 18.28 -2.33
N ASP A 11 20.08 18.40 -1.17
CA ASP A 11 21.20 17.50 -0.84
C ASP A 11 20.75 16.07 -0.61
N ALA A 12 19.52 15.87 -0.10
CA ALA A 12 18.97 14.55 0.15
C ALA A 12 18.66 13.78 -1.14
N VAL A 13 18.26 14.48 -2.22
CA VAL A 13 17.69 13.83 -3.42
C VAL A 13 18.57 13.92 -4.66
N LYS A 14 19.75 14.58 -4.60
CA LYS A 14 20.60 14.83 -5.78
C LYS A 14 21.26 13.59 -6.39
N ASP A 15 21.56 12.58 -5.57
CA ASP A 15 22.33 11.39 -5.95
C ASP A 15 21.60 10.09 -5.54
N VAL A 16 20.28 10.05 -5.71
CA VAL A 16 19.44 8.91 -5.33
C VAL A 16 18.84 8.22 -6.56
N GLU A 17 18.45 6.97 -6.42
CA GLU A 17 17.75 6.21 -7.46
C GLU A 17 16.23 6.24 -7.27
N PHE A 18 15.77 6.55 -6.05
CA PHE A 18 14.36 6.57 -5.65
C PHE A 18 14.17 7.45 -4.44
N VAL A 19 13.02 8.12 -4.34
CA VAL A 19 12.62 8.88 -3.15
C VAL A 19 11.35 8.26 -2.55
N GLN A 20 11.37 7.94 -1.25
CA GLN A 20 10.20 7.53 -0.48
C GLN A 20 9.77 8.66 0.43
N GLU A 21 8.65 9.31 0.13
CA GLU A 21 8.02 10.33 0.97
C GLU A 21 7.32 9.66 2.16
N ASN A 22 7.63 10.09 3.39
CA ASN A 22 7.07 9.60 4.65
C ASN A 22 6.62 10.75 5.57
N ALA A 23 6.16 11.87 4.99
CA ALA A 23 5.65 13.00 5.75
C ALA A 23 4.33 12.65 6.49
N PRO A 24 3.91 13.45 7.48
CA PRO A 24 2.66 13.22 8.20
C PRO A 24 1.46 13.02 7.27
N GLU A 25 0.52 12.14 7.68
CA GLU A 25 -0.67 11.77 6.90
C GLU A 25 -1.71 12.92 6.91
N ARG A 26 -1.35 14.00 6.22
CA ARG A 26 -2.17 15.20 5.99
C ARG A 26 -2.02 15.62 4.54
N LEU A 27 -3.13 15.70 3.83
CA LEU A 27 -3.15 15.92 2.37
C LEU A 27 -2.34 17.15 1.94
N GLU A 28 -2.56 18.30 2.61
CA GLU A 28 -1.88 19.56 2.28
C GLU A 28 -0.36 19.45 2.46
N VAL A 29 0.07 18.74 3.52
CA VAL A 29 1.50 18.52 3.80
C VAL A 29 2.11 17.66 2.71
N LYS A 30 1.43 16.57 2.32
CA LYS A 30 1.91 15.68 1.26
C LYS A 30 1.96 16.34 -0.10
N ILE A 31 0.97 17.15 -0.47
CA ILE A 31 0.97 17.96 -1.70
C ILE A 31 2.20 18.87 -1.73
N ASP A 32 2.47 19.60 -0.64
CA ASP A 32 3.58 20.55 -0.59
C ASP A 32 4.94 19.85 -0.57
N VAL A 33 5.07 18.74 0.17
CA VAL A 33 6.32 17.95 0.23
C VAL A 33 6.60 17.28 -1.12
N LEU A 34 5.61 16.67 -1.77
CA LEU A 34 5.79 16.07 -3.09
C LEU A 34 6.19 17.09 -4.14
N ALA A 35 5.59 18.29 -4.12
CA ALA A 35 5.99 19.38 -5.02
C ALA A 35 7.42 19.85 -4.80
N GLN A 36 7.89 19.90 -3.53
CA GLN A 36 9.27 20.24 -3.20
C GLN A 36 10.25 19.17 -3.66
N ILE A 37 9.93 17.88 -3.41
CA ILE A 37 10.73 16.75 -3.88
C ILE A 37 10.82 16.76 -5.41
N ASP A 38 9.68 16.93 -6.09
CA ASP A 38 9.61 16.99 -7.55
C ASP A 38 10.43 18.14 -8.15
N HIS A 39 10.50 19.27 -7.44
CA HIS A 39 11.32 20.40 -7.87
C HIS A 39 12.83 20.14 -7.69
N ALA A 40 13.22 19.46 -6.61
CA ALA A 40 14.60 19.25 -6.21
C ALA A 40 15.26 18.01 -6.82
N ALA A 41 14.47 16.93 -7.00
CA ALA A 41 15.00 15.66 -7.53
C ALA A 41 15.27 15.72 -9.03
N PRO A 42 16.31 15.02 -9.53
CA PRO A 42 16.53 14.83 -10.96
C PRO A 42 15.27 14.29 -11.67
N PRO A 43 15.00 14.66 -12.93
CA PRO A 43 13.74 14.37 -13.60
C PRO A 43 13.47 12.86 -13.82
N GLU A 44 14.51 12.05 -13.86
CA GLU A 44 14.43 10.58 -14.03
C GLU A 44 14.07 9.82 -12.76
N ILE A 45 14.07 10.47 -11.60
CA ILE A 45 13.87 9.82 -10.30
C ILE A 45 12.39 9.60 -10.03
N VAL A 46 12.01 8.37 -9.71
CA VAL A 46 10.64 8.03 -9.26
C VAL A 46 10.44 8.44 -7.80
N ILE A 47 9.28 9.03 -7.53
CA ILE A 47 8.90 9.53 -6.20
C ILE A 47 7.71 8.71 -5.71
N GLY A 48 7.92 7.90 -4.67
CA GLY A 48 6.88 7.14 -3.97
C GLY A 48 6.37 7.88 -2.74
N SER A 49 5.07 7.80 -2.46
CA SER A 49 4.50 8.25 -1.20
C SER A 49 4.02 7.07 -0.37
N SER A 50 4.34 7.07 0.93
CA SER A 50 3.89 6.05 1.89
C SER A 50 2.48 6.30 2.43
N THR A 51 1.71 7.21 1.84
CA THR A 51 0.34 7.47 2.26
C THR A 51 -0.46 6.18 2.43
N SER A 52 -1.28 6.12 3.46
CA SER A 52 -2.13 4.95 3.74
C SER A 52 -3.52 5.05 3.10
N GLY A 53 -3.89 6.21 2.51
CA GLY A 53 -5.26 6.37 2.02
C GLY A 53 -5.49 7.45 0.96
N TYR A 54 -4.60 8.44 0.79
CA TYR A 54 -4.79 9.47 -0.22
C TYR A 54 -4.47 8.98 -1.62
N ALA A 55 -5.29 9.40 -2.60
CA ALA A 55 -5.03 9.13 -4.00
C ALA A 55 -3.81 9.94 -4.49
N MET A 56 -2.93 9.34 -5.31
CA MET A 56 -1.81 10.08 -5.91
C MET A 56 -2.31 11.23 -6.78
N SER A 57 -3.44 11.07 -7.46
CA SER A 57 -4.08 12.14 -8.23
C SER A 57 -4.39 13.41 -7.42
N GLU A 58 -4.66 13.28 -6.11
CA GLU A 58 -4.90 14.41 -5.21
C GLU A 58 -3.59 15.03 -4.72
N MET A 59 -2.56 14.19 -4.52
CA MET A 59 -1.29 14.64 -3.97
C MET A 59 -0.34 15.25 -5.01
N GLN A 60 -0.39 14.79 -6.27
CA GLN A 60 0.51 15.24 -7.35
C GLN A 60 0.13 16.59 -7.99
N VAL A 61 -0.94 17.24 -7.53
CA VAL A 61 -1.55 18.44 -8.18
C VAL A 61 -0.63 19.64 -8.32
N LYS A 62 0.42 19.75 -7.50
CA LYS A 62 1.43 20.80 -7.57
C LYS A 62 2.76 20.35 -8.18
N CYS A 63 2.90 19.08 -8.53
CA CYS A 63 4.10 18.57 -9.18
C CYS A 63 4.21 19.10 -10.62
N LYS A 64 5.43 19.42 -11.05
CA LYS A 64 5.74 19.77 -12.45
C LYS A 64 5.87 18.53 -13.32
N HIS A 65 6.33 17.44 -12.73
CA HIS A 65 6.55 16.14 -13.32
C HIS A 65 5.72 15.06 -12.61
N PRO A 66 4.36 15.18 -12.63
CA PRO A 66 3.48 14.24 -11.93
C PRO A 66 3.57 12.81 -12.48
N GLU A 67 4.05 12.63 -13.72
CA GLU A 67 4.21 11.33 -14.38
C GLU A 67 5.12 10.37 -13.62
N ARG A 68 6.04 10.89 -12.79
CA ARG A 68 7.02 10.10 -12.01
C ARG A 68 6.62 9.85 -10.54
N THR A 69 5.42 10.24 -10.16
CA THR A 69 4.93 10.07 -8.79
C THR A 69 4.00 8.87 -8.67
N VAL A 70 4.18 8.06 -7.62
CA VAL A 70 3.37 6.88 -7.33
C VAL A 70 3.03 6.82 -5.84
N VAL A 71 1.88 6.25 -5.48
CA VAL A 71 1.74 5.71 -4.13
C VAL A 71 2.58 4.45 -4.05
N ALA A 72 3.32 4.32 -2.97
CA ALA A 72 4.07 3.13 -2.62
C ALA A 72 3.87 2.89 -1.13
N HIS A 73 2.72 2.26 -0.80
CA HIS A 73 2.21 2.09 0.56
C HIS A 73 2.76 0.81 1.21
N PRO A 74 3.73 0.91 2.14
CA PRO A 74 4.23 -0.25 2.85
C PRO A 74 3.29 -0.62 3.99
N PHE A 75 3.14 -1.92 4.26
CA PHE A 75 2.42 -2.40 5.43
C PHE A 75 3.30 -2.45 6.67
N ASN A 76 2.74 -2.07 7.80
CA ASN A 76 3.42 -2.06 9.08
C ASN A 76 3.37 -3.43 9.77
N PRO A 77 4.46 -3.84 10.45
CA PRO A 77 5.77 -3.19 10.45
C PRO A 77 6.57 -3.53 9.17
N PRO A 78 7.15 -2.52 8.48
CA PRO A 78 7.72 -2.71 7.14
C PRO A 78 8.96 -3.62 7.11
N TYR A 79 9.61 -3.89 8.23
CA TYR A 79 10.72 -4.82 8.31
C TYR A 79 10.29 -6.28 8.45
N LEU A 80 9.00 -6.57 8.70
CA LEU A 80 8.43 -7.92 8.77
C LEU A 80 7.44 -8.18 7.64
N VAL A 81 6.55 -7.22 7.36
CA VAL A 81 5.54 -7.37 6.32
C VAL A 81 6.12 -6.95 4.97
N PRO A 82 6.16 -7.85 3.98
CA PRO A 82 6.78 -7.55 2.69
C PRO A 82 5.92 -6.68 1.78
N LEU A 83 4.61 -6.60 1.99
CA LEU A 83 3.67 -5.94 1.08
C LEU A 83 3.98 -4.44 0.92
N VAL A 84 4.03 -4.00 -0.35
CA VAL A 84 3.97 -2.60 -0.75
C VAL A 84 2.93 -2.47 -1.85
N GLU A 85 1.84 -1.76 -1.59
CA GLU A 85 0.83 -1.46 -2.62
C GLU A 85 1.30 -0.30 -3.48
N VAL A 86 1.41 -0.53 -4.80
CA VAL A 86 1.86 0.48 -5.76
C VAL A 86 0.69 0.92 -6.62
N VAL A 87 0.39 2.21 -6.56
CA VAL A 87 -0.78 2.83 -7.24
C VAL A 87 -0.33 4.08 -7.98
N GLY A 88 -0.61 4.14 -9.28
CA GLY A 88 -0.42 5.37 -10.06
C GLY A 88 -1.60 6.33 -9.91
N GLY A 89 -1.33 7.63 -9.99
CA GLY A 89 -2.34 8.67 -10.17
C GLY A 89 -2.75 8.82 -11.63
N LYS A 90 -3.69 9.73 -11.89
CA LYS A 90 -4.19 10.01 -13.26
C LYS A 90 -3.11 10.51 -14.22
N GLN A 91 -2.06 11.11 -13.71
CA GLN A 91 -0.95 11.67 -14.50
C GLN A 91 0.31 10.81 -14.41
N THR A 92 0.31 9.72 -13.64
CA THR A 92 1.45 8.83 -13.48
C THR A 92 1.66 8.02 -14.77
N ASP A 93 2.92 7.93 -15.23
CA ASP A 93 3.28 7.03 -16.31
C ASP A 93 3.17 5.58 -15.84
N PRO A 94 2.38 4.73 -16.53
CA PRO A 94 2.25 3.31 -16.17
C PRO A 94 3.59 2.55 -16.13
N ALA A 95 4.57 2.94 -16.95
CA ALA A 95 5.90 2.33 -16.95
C ALA A 95 6.66 2.59 -15.64
N LEU A 96 6.43 3.74 -14.99
CA LEU A 96 7.05 4.07 -13.72
C LEU A 96 6.38 3.36 -12.53
N VAL A 97 5.10 2.97 -12.68
CA VAL A 97 4.44 2.04 -11.74
C VAL A 97 5.09 0.67 -11.80
N ASP A 98 5.37 0.15 -13.01
CA ASP A 98 6.09 -1.13 -13.19
C ASP A 98 7.49 -1.07 -12.62
N TRP A 99 8.21 0.02 -12.91
CA TRP A 99 9.54 0.25 -12.36
C TRP A 99 9.54 0.24 -10.82
N ALA A 100 8.57 0.91 -10.18
CA ALA A 100 8.47 0.93 -8.73
C ALA A 100 8.21 -0.48 -8.14
N ILE A 101 7.37 -1.28 -8.79
CA ILE A 101 7.13 -2.67 -8.42
C ILE A 101 8.42 -3.48 -8.48
N ASP A 102 9.16 -3.37 -9.58
CA ASP A 102 10.43 -4.06 -9.77
C ASP A 102 11.47 -3.63 -8.74
N PHE A 103 11.54 -2.34 -8.43
CA PHE A 103 12.39 -1.80 -7.38
C PHE A 103 12.09 -2.45 -6.02
N TYR A 104 10.80 -2.47 -5.60
CA TYR A 104 10.43 -3.08 -4.32
C TYR A 104 10.70 -4.58 -4.29
N ASN A 105 10.43 -5.29 -5.39
CA ASN A 105 10.75 -6.72 -5.50
C ASN A 105 12.26 -6.97 -5.39
N ALA A 106 13.09 -6.13 -5.99
CA ALA A 106 14.56 -6.23 -5.93
C ALA A 106 15.13 -6.06 -4.51
N ILE A 107 14.48 -5.26 -3.67
CA ILE A 107 14.89 -5.07 -2.26
C ILE A 107 14.22 -6.06 -1.29
N GLY A 108 13.57 -7.12 -1.80
CA GLY A 108 12.97 -8.19 -1.00
C GLY A 108 11.58 -7.89 -0.45
N LYS A 109 10.88 -6.90 -1.03
CA LYS A 109 9.47 -6.63 -0.77
C LYS A 109 8.59 -7.38 -1.79
N TYR A 110 7.28 -7.29 -1.61
CA TYR A 110 6.29 -7.72 -2.57
C TYR A 110 5.54 -6.48 -3.08
N GLY A 111 5.91 -6.00 -4.26
CA GLY A 111 5.24 -4.89 -4.94
C GLY A 111 3.92 -5.36 -5.55
N LEU A 112 2.80 -4.94 -4.96
CA LEU A 112 1.46 -5.25 -5.45
C LEU A 112 0.94 -4.08 -6.30
N ARG A 113 0.71 -4.33 -7.60
CA ARG A 113 0.03 -3.37 -8.46
C ARG A 113 -1.44 -3.24 -8.07
N CYS A 114 -1.88 -2.05 -7.68
CA CYS A 114 -3.29 -1.72 -7.58
C CYS A 114 -3.74 -1.02 -8.87
N SER A 115 -4.74 -1.58 -9.55
CA SER A 115 -5.19 -1.10 -10.86
C SER A 115 -5.94 0.22 -10.81
N HIS A 116 -6.44 0.61 -9.64
CA HIS A 116 -7.25 1.81 -9.46
C HIS A 116 -6.89 2.52 -8.15
N GLU A 117 -7.04 3.83 -8.13
CA GLU A 117 -6.96 4.65 -6.92
C GLU A 117 -8.22 4.44 -6.09
N LEU A 118 -8.18 3.47 -5.18
CA LEU A 118 -9.28 3.21 -4.23
C LEU A 118 -8.94 3.87 -2.89
N PRO A 119 -9.88 4.54 -2.23
CA PRO A 119 -9.67 5.01 -0.87
C PRO A 119 -9.26 3.87 0.07
N GLY A 120 -8.11 3.99 0.73
CA GLY A 120 -7.53 2.96 1.59
C GLY A 120 -6.95 1.75 0.86
N PHE A 121 -6.85 1.78 -0.46
CA PHE A 121 -6.31 0.74 -1.34
C PHE A 121 -6.97 -0.64 -1.13
N VAL A 122 -6.31 -1.73 -1.45
CA VAL A 122 -6.90 -3.07 -1.39
C VAL A 122 -6.79 -3.67 0.01
N ALA A 123 -5.59 -3.69 0.57
CA ALA A 123 -5.34 -4.41 1.82
C ALA A 123 -6.00 -3.76 3.03
N ASN A 124 -5.97 -2.42 3.14
CA ASN A 124 -6.69 -1.71 4.20
C ASN A 124 -8.20 -1.95 4.11
N ARG A 125 -8.78 -1.97 2.91
CA ARG A 125 -10.22 -2.20 2.74
C ARG A 125 -10.64 -3.61 3.18
N VAL A 126 -9.82 -4.61 2.87
CA VAL A 126 -10.07 -6.00 3.32
C VAL A 126 -9.97 -6.09 4.84
N GLN A 127 -8.95 -5.46 5.42
CA GLN A 127 -8.76 -5.41 6.87
C GLN A 127 -9.90 -4.66 7.57
N GLU A 128 -10.35 -3.53 7.03
CA GLU A 128 -11.47 -2.76 7.56
C GLU A 128 -12.79 -3.55 7.51
N ALA A 129 -13.04 -4.31 6.45
CA ALA A 129 -14.22 -5.17 6.37
C ALA A 129 -14.25 -6.20 7.50
N MET A 130 -13.11 -6.79 7.83
CA MET A 130 -12.97 -7.72 8.96
C MET A 130 -13.18 -7.00 10.30
N TRP A 131 -12.58 -5.83 10.51
CA TRP A 131 -12.79 -5.06 11.74
C TRP A 131 -14.23 -4.62 11.93
N ARG A 132 -14.88 -4.18 10.86
CA ARG A 132 -16.27 -3.75 10.93
C ARG A 132 -17.18 -4.88 11.40
N GLU A 133 -16.99 -6.11 10.91
CA GLU A 133 -17.73 -7.27 11.36
C GLU A 133 -17.38 -7.63 12.81
N ALA A 134 -16.10 -7.66 13.17
CA ALA A 134 -15.65 -7.90 14.53
C ALA A 134 -16.27 -6.92 15.54
N LEU A 135 -16.24 -5.63 15.22
CA LEU A 135 -16.85 -4.59 16.08
C LEU A 135 -18.37 -4.72 16.16
N HIS A 136 -19.03 -5.15 15.08
CA HIS A 136 -20.46 -5.42 15.07
C HIS A 136 -20.83 -6.55 16.05
N MET A 137 -20.12 -7.67 16.00
CA MET A 137 -20.32 -8.81 16.90
C MET A 137 -20.10 -8.42 18.36
N ILE A 138 -19.07 -7.63 18.67
CA ILE A 138 -18.82 -7.13 20.03
C ILE A 138 -19.94 -6.21 20.49
N ALA A 139 -20.36 -5.26 19.67
CA ALA A 139 -21.40 -4.30 20.00
C ALA A 139 -22.76 -4.95 20.28
N ASN A 140 -23.05 -6.10 19.66
CA ASN A 140 -24.28 -6.87 19.85
C ASN A 140 -24.13 -7.97 20.91
N ASN A 141 -23.01 -8.08 21.62
CA ASN A 141 -22.71 -9.14 22.59
C ASN A 141 -22.79 -10.57 21.98
N GLU A 142 -22.46 -10.72 20.71
CA GLU A 142 -22.44 -11.99 19.99
C GLU A 142 -21.11 -12.74 20.20
N ALA A 143 -20.01 -12.01 20.39
CA ALA A 143 -18.69 -12.57 20.68
C ALA A 143 -17.83 -11.58 21.48
N THR A 144 -16.86 -12.09 22.22
CA THR A 144 -15.83 -11.30 22.90
C THR A 144 -14.65 -11.02 21.97
N VAL A 145 -13.80 -10.05 22.34
CA VAL A 145 -12.55 -9.76 21.63
C VAL A 145 -11.67 -11.00 21.55
N GLU A 146 -11.52 -11.71 22.67
CA GLU A 146 -10.69 -12.91 22.78
C GLU A 146 -11.18 -14.05 21.87
N GLU A 147 -12.51 -14.23 21.77
CA GLU A 147 -13.10 -15.24 20.89
C GLU A 147 -12.85 -14.91 19.41
N ILE A 148 -13.00 -13.65 19.01
CA ILE A 148 -12.78 -13.19 17.63
C ILE A 148 -11.31 -13.34 17.27
N ASP A 149 -10.38 -12.86 18.10
CA ASP A 149 -8.95 -12.95 17.88
C ASP A 149 -8.49 -14.41 17.80
N ALA A 150 -8.97 -15.27 18.69
CA ALA A 150 -8.67 -16.69 18.67
C ALA A 150 -9.23 -17.36 17.39
N ALA A 151 -10.47 -17.06 17.00
CA ALA A 151 -11.08 -17.61 15.79
C ALA A 151 -10.30 -17.27 14.53
N VAL A 152 -9.82 -16.03 14.40
CA VAL A 152 -9.01 -15.60 13.25
C VAL A 152 -7.61 -16.21 13.32
N THR A 153 -6.92 -16.10 14.48
CA THR A 153 -5.53 -16.51 14.66
C THR A 153 -5.33 -18.00 14.49
N TYR A 154 -6.23 -18.83 15.04
CA TYR A 154 -6.15 -20.30 14.97
C TYR A 154 -7.00 -20.91 13.85
N GLY A 155 -7.78 -20.11 13.15
CA GLY A 155 -8.67 -20.53 12.07
C GLY A 155 -8.20 -20.05 10.69
N PRO A 156 -9.01 -19.24 10.00
CA PRO A 156 -8.73 -18.83 8.62
C PRO A 156 -7.41 -18.08 8.44
N GLY A 157 -6.95 -17.34 9.45
CA GLY A 157 -5.69 -16.60 9.39
C GLY A 157 -4.47 -17.48 9.13
N LEU A 158 -4.47 -18.76 9.55
CA LEU A 158 -3.38 -19.70 9.26
C LEU A 158 -3.29 -20.12 7.79
N ARG A 159 -4.38 -20.01 7.04
CA ARG A 159 -4.43 -20.40 5.62
C ARG A 159 -4.06 -19.26 4.67
N TRP A 160 -4.40 -18.02 5.05
CA TRP A 160 -4.26 -16.85 4.18
C TRP A 160 -2.83 -16.55 3.73
N PRO A 161 -1.77 -16.76 4.53
CA PRO A 161 -0.40 -16.61 4.06
C PRO A 161 -0.01 -17.59 2.96
N ILE A 162 -0.75 -18.71 2.80
CA ILE A 162 -0.45 -19.76 1.83
C ILE A 162 -1.27 -19.57 0.55
N PHE A 163 -2.58 -19.35 0.66
CA PHE A 163 -3.51 -19.32 -0.48
C PHE A 163 -4.25 -18.00 -0.65
N GLY A 164 -4.29 -17.14 0.34
CA GLY A 164 -5.18 -16.00 0.35
C GLY A 164 -6.66 -16.39 0.55
N PRO A 165 -7.54 -15.45 0.91
CA PRO A 165 -8.92 -15.76 1.24
C PRO A 165 -9.73 -16.26 0.04
N LEU A 166 -9.65 -15.61 -1.12
CA LEU A 166 -10.45 -15.96 -2.29
C LEU A 166 -10.05 -17.31 -2.89
N LEU A 167 -8.73 -17.57 -3.03
CA LEU A 167 -8.25 -18.85 -3.54
C LEU A 167 -8.62 -20.01 -2.61
N THR A 168 -8.59 -19.77 -1.29
CA THR A 168 -9.04 -20.78 -0.30
C THR A 168 -10.49 -21.21 -0.55
N PHE A 169 -11.40 -20.27 -0.78
CA PHE A 169 -12.80 -20.57 -1.08
C PHE A 169 -12.98 -21.23 -2.45
N HIS A 170 -12.23 -20.78 -3.45
CA HIS A 170 -12.27 -21.39 -4.78
C HIS A 170 -11.87 -22.87 -4.74
N LEU A 171 -10.80 -23.20 -4.04
CA LEU A 171 -10.35 -24.59 -3.87
C LEU A 171 -11.33 -25.43 -3.06
N ALA A 172 -11.99 -24.87 -2.06
CA ALA A 172 -12.99 -25.55 -1.25
C ALA A 172 -14.25 -25.95 -2.06
N GLY A 173 -14.58 -25.19 -3.11
CA GLY A 173 -15.71 -25.49 -4.01
C GLY A 173 -15.46 -26.62 -5.00
N GLY A 174 -14.27 -27.25 -5.01
CA GLY A 174 -13.93 -28.32 -5.93
C GLY A 174 -14.05 -27.92 -7.40
N GLU A 175 -14.64 -28.77 -8.24
CA GLU A 175 -14.83 -28.49 -9.67
C GLU A 175 -15.72 -27.27 -9.96
N GLY A 176 -16.66 -26.94 -9.06
CA GLY A 176 -17.54 -25.78 -9.17
C GLY A 176 -16.87 -24.48 -8.73
N GLY A 177 -15.70 -24.55 -8.08
CA GLY A 177 -14.95 -23.38 -7.59
C GLY A 177 -15.77 -22.52 -6.63
N MET A 178 -15.48 -21.22 -6.64
CA MET A 178 -16.16 -20.25 -5.75
C MET A 178 -17.68 -20.15 -6.05
N GLY A 179 -18.12 -20.36 -7.30
CA GLY A 179 -19.53 -20.34 -7.66
C GLY A 179 -20.34 -21.34 -6.80
N HIS A 180 -19.85 -22.57 -6.67
CA HIS A 180 -20.49 -23.60 -5.84
C HIS A 180 -20.54 -23.27 -4.34
N MET A 181 -19.64 -22.38 -3.88
CA MET A 181 -19.64 -21.95 -2.45
C MET A 181 -20.60 -20.79 -2.17
N LEU A 182 -21.12 -20.13 -3.21
CA LEU A 182 -22.02 -18.99 -3.10
C LEU A 182 -23.49 -19.35 -3.34
N ASP A 183 -23.76 -20.54 -3.91
CA ASP A 183 -25.11 -21.13 -4.10
C ASP A 183 -25.62 -21.80 -2.80
#